data_06c69c5e6892bcf39900a403d7afb027
#
_entry.id   06c69c5e6892bcf39900a403d7afb027
#
_cell.length_a   1.000
_cell.length_b   1.000
_cell.length_c   1.000
_cell.angle_alpha   90.00
_cell.angle_beta   90.00
_cell.angle_gamma   90.00
#
_symmetry.space_group_name_H-M   'P 1'
#
loop_
_entity.id
_entity.type
_entity.pdbx_description
1 polymer ?
#
loop_
_entity_poly.entity_id
_entity_poly.type
_entity_poly.pdbx_seq_one_letter_code
_entity_poly.pdbx_strand_id
1 'polypeptide(L)'
;MAVPAFAELLSRHMRRIRASAGGVAAEIGISREAVNNWRSGASLPSRRHRDRVLGCCNYLRLTEAESNALLCSAGFEPEFPVEPAVALPVRSATPPTVLHLLDRLQQLRPYPVCLLLTQAHWGQPPEREAILAEAVARYGHDRVLHLQPPFRAGEGDEDYFARLAEQCGLDGVSSDAGFEAALARRLQQPGSLFCLVSRFEQGAAGPRDVLAGILRSLSEMYSGKLHLLICGGAALADLKYQGGDLSLLNIAASEQWPELVVDDLQRTAPDVPDYLLARALHLSGGHPLLAQAALTLLTTPSPEPVLDDEAVTTTLSTHPRLWEALLPVLRDAHARAAIGSWLDRARLAPARPYLIDPLLRQLYWDNLLAVRVHGDGAWLEWRCDAVRRCARHVIDSLAELPA
;
A
#
# COMPACT_ATOMS: atom_id res chain seq x y z
N MET A 1 -16.85 15.11 -12.87
CA MET A 1 -16.39 15.69 -11.59
C MET A 1 -16.08 17.16 -11.82
N ALA A 2 -16.55 18.08 -10.96
CA ALA A 2 -16.18 19.50 -11.04
C ALA A 2 -14.67 19.65 -10.76
N VAL A 3 -13.99 20.46 -11.58
CA VAL A 3 -12.56 20.77 -11.34
C VAL A 3 -12.47 21.53 -10.03
N PRO A 4 -11.59 21.10 -9.07
CA PRO A 4 -11.44 21.80 -7.80
C PRO A 4 -11.09 23.26 -8.02
N ALA A 5 -11.65 24.14 -7.20
CA ALA A 5 -11.36 25.57 -7.31
C ALA A 5 -9.88 25.86 -7.01
N PHE A 6 -9.30 26.84 -7.69
CA PHE A 6 -7.89 27.25 -7.49
C PHE A 6 -7.55 27.48 -6.03
N ALA A 7 -8.43 28.14 -5.29
CA ALA A 7 -8.26 28.44 -3.87
C ALA A 7 -8.13 27.16 -3.01
N GLU A 8 -8.90 26.12 -3.34
CA GLU A 8 -8.83 24.82 -2.65
C GLU A 8 -7.52 24.10 -2.92
N LEU A 9 -7.11 24.03 -4.19
CA LEU A 9 -5.84 23.41 -4.58
C LEU A 9 -4.66 24.12 -3.93
N LEU A 10 -4.60 25.45 -4.03
CA LEU A 10 -3.55 26.25 -3.42
C LEU A 10 -3.49 26.05 -1.89
N SER A 11 -4.64 26.10 -1.22
CA SER A 11 -4.71 25.91 0.24
C SER A 11 -4.31 24.52 0.67
N ARG A 12 -4.65 23.48 -0.12
CA ARG A 12 -4.24 22.10 0.12
C ARG A 12 -2.72 21.94 0.02
N HIS A 13 -2.12 22.44 -1.04
CA HIS A 13 -0.69 22.32 -1.27
C HIS A 13 0.14 23.12 -0.26
N MET A 14 -0.32 24.33 0.10
CA MET A 14 0.32 25.12 1.16
C MET A 14 0.28 24.41 2.51
N ARG A 15 -0.85 23.77 2.86
CA ARG A 15 -0.97 22.97 4.11
C ARG A 15 -0.02 21.78 4.10
N ARG A 16 0.10 21.08 2.98
CA ARG A 16 0.97 19.89 2.83
C ARG A 16 2.40 20.15 3.28
N ILE A 17 2.96 21.30 2.91
CA ILE A 17 4.36 21.68 3.27
C ILE A 17 4.43 22.73 4.38
N ARG A 18 3.31 23.08 5.03
CA ARG A 18 3.20 24.12 6.05
C ARG A 18 3.71 25.48 5.58
N ALA A 19 3.51 25.82 4.31
CA ALA A 19 3.91 27.10 3.75
C ALA A 19 3.00 28.23 4.27
N SER A 20 3.61 29.33 4.73
CA SER A 20 2.89 30.54 5.08
C SER A 20 2.59 31.39 3.86
N ALA A 21 1.50 32.20 3.91
CA ALA A 21 1.21 33.15 2.83
C ALA A 21 2.33 34.17 2.63
N GLY A 22 3.05 34.52 3.70
CA GLY A 22 4.23 35.39 3.63
C GLY A 22 5.40 34.73 2.91
N GLY A 23 5.67 33.44 3.19
CA GLY A 23 6.73 32.68 2.52
C GLY A 23 6.48 32.53 1.01
N VAL A 24 5.26 32.13 0.62
CA VAL A 24 4.87 32.07 -0.80
C VAL A 24 5.00 33.45 -1.45
N ALA A 25 4.49 34.50 -0.81
CA ALA A 25 4.53 35.87 -1.34
C ALA A 25 5.95 36.36 -1.60
N ALA A 26 6.88 36.11 -0.64
CA ALA A 26 8.29 36.46 -0.76
C ALA A 26 8.95 35.75 -1.94
N GLU A 27 8.68 34.43 -2.10
CA GLU A 27 9.27 33.61 -3.16
C GLU A 27 8.84 34.05 -4.55
N ILE A 28 7.53 34.30 -4.74
CA ILE A 28 6.99 34.66 -6.06
C ILE A 28 6.92 36.16 -6.32
N GLY A 29 7.37 36.99 -5.38
CA GLY A 29 7.48 38.46 -5.52
C GLY A 29 6.13 39.14 -5.68
N ILE A 30 5.13 38.79 -4.83
CA ILE A 30 3.84 39.48 -4.72
C ILE A 30 3.53 39.85 -3.26
N SER A 31 2.45 40.58 -3.02
CA SER A 31 2.06 40.90 -1.66
C SER A 31 1.45 39.68 -0.93
N ARG A 32 1.64 39.61 0.39
CA ARG A 32 1.00 38.60 1.25
C ARG A 32 -0.53 38.66 1.13
N GLU A 33 -1.08 39.85 0.95
CA GLU A 33 -2.51 40.07 0.76
C GLU A 33 -3.02 39.42 -0.53
N ALA A 34 -2.26 39.52 -1.64
CA ALA A 34 -2.60 38.84 -2.89
C ALA A 34 -2.66 37.33 -2.74
N VAL A 35 -1.70 36.71 -2.02
CA VAL A 35 -1.72 35.27 -1.73
C VAL A 35 -2.93 34.90 -0.86
N ASN A 36 -3.28 35.72 0.13
CA ASN A 36 -4.46 35.49 0.95
C ASN A 36 -5.77 35.58 0.14
N ASN A 37 -5.86 36.54 -0.77
CA ASN A 37 -7.02 36.67 -1.68
C ASN A 37 -7.14 35.45 -2.62
N TRP A 38 -6.00 34.93 -3.09
CA TRP A 38 -5.97 33.68 -3.88
C TRP A 38 -6.45 32.48 -3.07
N ARG A 39 -6.02 32.36 -1.82
CA ARG A 39 -6.40 31.26 -0.92
C ARG A 39 -7.86 31.30 -0.48
N SER A 40 -8.42 32.48 -0.29
CA SER A 40 -9.81 32.65 0.09
C SER A 40 -10.77 32.58 -1.10
N GLY A 41 -10.26 32.54 -2.34
CA GLY A 41 -11.06 32.63 -3.55
C GLY A 41 -11.62 34.03 -3.83
N ALA A 42 -11.20 35.06 -3.08
CA ALA A 42 -11.62 36.45 -3.29
C ALA A 42 -11.14 37.00 -4.65
N SER A 43 -10.03 36.49 -5.17
CA SER A 43 -9.55 36.79 -6.51
C SER A 43 -8.78 35.59 -7.11
N LEU A 44 -8.79 35.51 -8.44
CA LEU A 44 -7.90 34.58 -9.18
C LEU A 44 -6.65 35.32 -9.68
N PRO A 45 -5.53 34.61 -9.91
CA PRO A 45 -4.38 35.19 -10.59
C PRO A 45 -4.76 35.72 -11.95
N SER A 46 -4.39 36.97 -12.25
CA SER A 46 -4.58 37.52 -13.59
C SER A 46 -3.62 36.91 -14.60
N ARG A 47 -3.88 37.04 -15.91
CA ARG A 47 -3.03 36.49 -16.98
C ARG A 47 -1.55 36.87 -16.88
N ARG A 48 -1.23 38.02 -16.26
CA ARG A 48 0.15 38.49 -16.02
C ARG A 48 0.86 37.73 -14.91
N HIS A 49 0.15 36.93 -14.13
CA HIS A 49 0.69 36.21 -12.99
C HIS A 49 0.96 34.73 -13.27
N ARG A 50 0.93 34.29 -14.53
CA ARG A 50 1.23 32.89 -14.89
C ARG A 50 2.57 32.42 -14.33
N ASP A 51 3.64 33.20 -14.55
CA ASP A 51 4.98 32.88 -14.03
C ASP A 51 5.04 32.86 -12.50
N ARG A 52 4.22 33.69 -11.84
CA ARG A 52 4.08 33.70 -10.38
C ARG A 52 3.40 32.46 -9.87
N VAL A 53 2.38 31.95 -10.57
CA VAL A 53 1.74 30.67 -10.23
C VAL A 53 2.72 29.53 -10.47
N LEU A 54 3.52 29.56 -11.53
CA LEU A 54 4.57 28.58 -11.78
C LEU A 54 5.65 28.61 -10.68
N GLY A 55 6.10 29.78 -10.27
CA GLY A 55 7.01 29.95 -9.13
C GLY A 55 6.39 29.39 -7.83
N CYS A 56 5.07 29.57 -7.65
CA CYS A 56 4.34 28.99 -6.54
C CYS A 56 4.35 27.44 -6.62
N CYS A 57 4.18 26.83 -7.79
CA CYS A 57 4.28 25.38 -7.98
C CYS A 57 5.66 24.86 -7.55
N ASN A 58 6.73 25.54 -7.97
CA ASN A 58 8.11 25.18 -7.63
C ASN A 58 8.36 25.28 -6.12
N TYR A 59 7.95 26.38 -5.50
CA TYR A 59 8.09 26.58 -4.06
C TYR A 59 7.32 25.54 -3.24
N LEU A 60 6.12 25.17 -3.69
CA LEU A 60 5.27 24.16 -3.06
C LEU A 60 5.69 22.73 -3.42
N ARG A 61 6.74 22.55 -4.22
CA ARG A 61 7.26 21.25 -4.69
C ARG A 61 6.16 20.38 -5.29
N LEU A 62 5.39 20.97 -6.21
CA LEU A 62 4.33 20.25 -6.89
C LEU A 62 4.93 19.36 -7.98
N THR A 63 4.30 18.21 -8.21
CA THR A 63 4.59 17.38 -9.38
C THR A 63 4.11 18.10 -10.65
N GLU A 64 4.56 17.66 -11.82
CA GLU A 64 4.12 18.22 -13.12
C GLU A 64 2.58 18.18 -13.27
N ALA A 65 1.96 17.05 -12.88
CA ALA A 65 0.51 16.89 -12.91
C ALA A 65 -0.20 17.85 -11.94
N GLU A 66 0.31 18.01 -10.71
CA GLU A 66 -0.23 18.96 -9.72
C GLU A 66 -0.05 20.41 -10.17
N SER A 67 1.09 20.72 -10.79
CA SER A 67 1.38 22.05 -11.35
C SER A 67 0.42 22.39 -12.49
N ASN A 68 0.21 21.46 -13.42
CA ASN A 68 -0.78 21.63 -14.49
C ASN A 68 -2.19 21.79 -13.92
N ALA A 69 -2.57 20.99 -12.92
CA ALA A 69 -3.89 21.11 -12.28
C ALA A 69 -4.08 22.49 -11.63
N LEU A 70 -3.04 23.02 -10.94
CA LEU A 70 -3.10 24.34 -10.33
C LEU A 70 -3.16 25.45 -11.39
N LEU A 71 -2.37 25.38 -12.46
CA LEU A 71 -2.41 26.31 -13.59
C LEU A 71 -3.77 26.32 -14.29
N CYS A 72 -4.29 25.15 -14.65
CA CYS A 72 -5.59 25.02 -15.32
C CYS A 72 -6.74 25.54 -14.45
N SER A 73 -6.71 25.31 -13.13
CA SER A 73 -7.71 25.83 -12.21
C SER A 73 -7.68 27.35 -12.06
N ALA A 74 -6.54 27.98 -12.39
CA ALA A 74 -6.40 29.45 -12.49
C ALA A 74 -6.75 30.00 -13.88
N GLY A 75 -7.11 29.13 -14.84
CA GLY A 75 -7.44 29.50 -16.22
C GLY A 75 -6.22 29.71 -17.14
N PHE A 76 -5.08 29.11 -16.78
CA PHE A 76 -3.87 29.08 -17.62
C PHE A 76 -3.76 27.77 -18.39
N GLU A 77 -3.01 27.78 -19.47
CA GLU A 77 -2.61 26.57 -20.17
C GLU A 77 -1.57 25.77 -19.34
N PRO A 78 -1.58 24.44 -19.43
CA PRO A 78 -0.58 23.60 -18.76
C PRO A 78 0.83 23.95 -19.23
N GLU A 79 1.80 23.90 -18.31
CA GLU A 79 3.22 24.14 -18.59
C GLU A 79 3.96 22.88 -19.05
N PHE A 80 3.62 21.78 -18.41
CA PHE A 80 4.28 20.50 -18.69
C PHE A 80 3.48 19.73 -19.74
N PRO A 81 4.15 18.89 -20.55
CA PRO A 81 3.44 18.05 -21.51
C PRO A 81 2.30 17.33 -20.77
N VAL A 82 1.07 17.63 -21.15
CA VAL A 82 -0.04 16.78 -20.76
C VAL A 82 0.18 15.54 -21.63
N GLU A 83 0.74 14.48 -21.04
CA GLU A 83 0.56 13.17 -21.67
C GLU A 83 -0.92 13.10 -22.02
N PRO A 84 -1.27 12.83 -23.31
CA PRO A 84 -2.67 12.72 -23.66
C PRO A 84 -3.24 11.80 -22.61
N ALA A 85 -4.22 12.30 -21.83
CA ALA A 85 -4.84 11.50 -20.80
C ALA A 85 -5.17 10.20 -21.51
N VAL A 86 -4.33 9.19 -21.28
CA VAL A 86 -4.63 7.82 -21.70
C VAL A 86 -5.98 7.66 -21.09
N ALA A 87 -7.00 7.68 -21.95
CA ALA A 87 -8.38 7.66 -21.53
C ALA A 87 -8.42 6.60 -20.47
N LEU A 88 -8.64 7.04 -19.21
CA LEU A 88 -8.59 6.12 -18.05
C LEU A 88 -9.35 4.92 -18.54
N PRO A 89 -8.71 3.75 -18.66
CA PRO A 89 -9.34 2.62 -19.32
C PRO A 89 -10.69 2.49 -18.65
N VAL A 90 -11.72 2.49 -19.47
CA VAL A 90 -13.12 2.25 -19.12
C VAL A 90 -13.13 1.38 -17.86
N ARG A 91 -13.59 1.94 -16.72
CA ARG A 91 -13.68 1.34 -15.39
C ARG A 91 -12.95 0.00 -15.33
N SER A 92 -11.71 0.01 -14.90
CA SER A 92 -10.99 -1.23 -14.59
C SER A 92 -11.95 -2.04 -13.72
N ALA A 93 -12.46 -3.13 -14.24
CA ALA A 93 -13.38 -3.96 -13.48
C ALA A 93 -12.68 -4.27 -12.15
N THR A 94 -13.37 -4.04 -11.04
CA THR A 94 -12.81 -4.29 -9.70
C THR A 94 -12.15 -5.67 -9.70
N PRO A 95 -10.91 -5.83 -9.23
CA PRO A 95 -10.23 -7.12 -9.25
C PRO A 95 -11.10 -8.19 -8.61
N PRO A 96 -11.25 -9.39 -9.22
CA PRO A 96 -12.05 -10.48 -8.65
C PRO A 96 -11.69 -10.80 -7.20
N THR A 97 -10.42 -10.67 -6.86
CA THR A 97 -9.90 -10.80 -5.50
C THR A 97 -10.55 -9.83 -4.52
N VAL A 98 -10.69 -8.57 -4.91
CA VAL A 98 -11.32 -7.54 -4.06
C VAL A 98 -12.81 -7.83 -3.88
N LEU A 99 -13.49 -8.26 -4.96
CA LEU A 99 -14.89 -8.68 -4.89
C LEU A 99 -15.07 -9.84 -3.91
N HIS A 100 -14.26 -10.89 -4.07
CA HIS A 100 -14.29 -12.07 -3.19
C HIS A 100 -13.99 -11.72 -1.73
N LEU A 101 -13.00 -10.86 -1.48
CA LEU A 101 -12.64 -10.42 -0.14
C LEU A 101 -13.81 -9.70 0.56
N LEU A 102 -14.47 -8.78 -0.14
CA LEU A 102 -15.60 -8.04 0.43
C LEU A 102 -16.85 -8.93 0.56
N ASP A 103 -17.09 -9.85 -0.37
CA ASP A 103 -18.16 -10.86 -0.22
C ASP A 103 -17.92 -11.74 0.99
N ARG A 104 -16.68 -12.21 1.17
CA ARG A 104 -16.27 -13.01 2.33
C ARG A 104 -16.50 -12.24 3.62
N LEU A 105 -16.04 -10.98 3.69
CA LEU A 105 -16.23 -10.12 4.85
C LEU A 105 -17.72 -9.96 5.20
N GLN A 106 -18.59 -9.76 4.20
CA GLN A 106 -20.03 -9.64 4.40
C GLN A 106 -20.71 -10.92 4.91
N GLN A 107 -20.09 -12.09 4.68
CA GLN A 107 -20.60 -13.39 5.12
C GLN A 107 -20.15 -13.77 6.55
N LEU A 108 -19.09 -13.17 7.07
CA LEU A 108 -18.58 -13.49 8.40
C LEU A 108 -19.62 -13.19 9.48
N ARG A 109 -19.80 -14.14 10.40
CA ARG A 109 -20.70 -14.04 11.56
C ARG A 109 -20.03 -14.64 12.79
N PRO A 110 -20.28 -14.15 13.97
CA PRO A 110 -21.13 -13.00 14.31
C PRO A 110 -20.44 -11.66 14.03
N TYR A 111 -19.11 -11.64 13.88
CA TYR A 111 -18.31 -10.44 13.71
C TYR A 111 -17.70 -10.40 12.31
N PRO A 112 -18.11 -9.43 11.46
CA PRO A 112 -17.48 -9.23 10.15
C PRO A 112 -16.12 -8.54 10.30
N VAL A 113 -15.16 -9.28 10.84
CA VAL A 113 -13.75 -8.82 11.03
C VAL A 113 -12.83 -9.76 10.28
N CYS A 114 -12.03 -9.21 9.39
CA CYS A 114 -11.08 -9.95 8.57
C CYS A 114 -9.69 -9.32 8.68
N LEU A 115 -8.68 -10.16 8.88
CA LEU A 115 -7.27 -9.83 8.71
C LEU A 115 -6.85 -10.21 7.29
N LEU A 116 -6.42 -9.24 6.52
CA LEU A 116 -5.79 -9.47 5.23
C LEU A 116 -4.28 -9.42 5.40
N LEU A 117 -3.66 -10.59 5.39
CA LEU A 117 -2.22 -10.75 5.54
C LEU A 117 -1.54 -10.71 4.17
N THR A 118 -0.53 -9.87 4.03
CA THR A 118 0.19 -9.67 2.77
C THR A 118 1.67 -9.93 2.97
N GLN A 119 2.29 -10.60 2.01
CA GLN A 119 3.74 -10.64 1.92
C GLN A 119 4.27 -9.26 1.48
N ALA A 120 5.57 -9.02 1.61
CA ALA A 120 6.21 -7.80 1.15
C ALA A 120 5.87 -7.52 -0.33
N HIS A 121 5.74 -6.24 -0.66
CA HIS A 121 5.38 -5.74 -1.99
C HIS A 121 3.93 -5.99 -2.44
N TRP A 122 3.09 -6.57 -1.57
CA TRP A 122 1.64 -6.62 -1.73
C TRP A 122 0.94 -5.51 -0.93
N GLY A 123 -0.33 -5.26 -1.21
CA GLY A 123 -1.10 -4.21 -0.53
C GLY A 123 -0.61 -2.81 -0.89
N GLN A 124 -0.08 -2.65 -2.09
CA GLN A 124 0.36 -1.37 -2.64
C GLN A 124 -0.83 -0.42 -2.83
N PRO A 125 -0.60 0.88 -3.08
CA PRO A 125 -1.69 1.84 -3.26
C PRO A 125 -2.80 1.38 -4.22
N PRO A 126 -2.53 0.78 -5.39
CA PRO A 126 -3.59 0.38 -6.33
C PRO A 126 -4.56 -0.65 -5.75
N GLU A 127 -4.08 -1.66 -5.03
CA GLU A 127 -4.94 -2.68 -4.42
C GLU A 127 -5.80 -2.10 -3.31
N ARG A 128 -5.23 -1.24 -2.47
CA ARG A 128 -5.94 -0.54 -1.41
C ARG A 128 -6.99 0.41 -1.98
N GLU A 129 -6.67 1.14 -3.04
CA GLU A 129 -7.60 2.02 -3.74
C GLU A 129 -8.76 1.22 -4.36
N ALA A 130 -8.49 0.05 -4.93
CA ALA A 130 -9.53 -0.84 -5.45
C ALA A 130 -10.47 -1.35 -4.34
N ILE A 131 -9.93 -1.71 -3.17
CA ILE A 131 -10.73 -2.10 -2.00
C ILE A 131 -11.64 -0.95 -1.56
N LEU A 132 -11.10 0.27 -1.44
CA LEU A 132 -11.87 1.44 -1.02
C LEU A 132 -12.92 1.84 -2.05
N ALA A 133 -12.59 1.79 -3.34
CA ALA A 133 -13.53 2.10 -4.42
C ALA A 133 -14.72 1.12 -4.43
N GLU A 134 -14.45 -0.18 -4.29
CA GLU A 134 -15.50 -1.20 -4.21
C GLU A 134 -16.30 -1.07 -2.91
N ALA A 135 -15.66 -0.76 -1.80
CA ALA A 135 -16.36 -0.51 -0.53
C ALA A 135 -17.30 0.70 -0.66
N VAL A 136 -16.88 1.79 -1.30
CA VAL A 136 -17.75 2.95 -1.57
C VAL A 136 -18.93 2.56 -2.45
N ALA A 137 -18.73 1.71 -3.46
CA ALA A 137 -19.82 1.24 -4.32
C ALA A 137 -20.86 0.40 -3.54
N ARG A 138 -20.42 -0.41 -2.56
CA ARG A 138 -21.30 -1.30 -1.77
C ARG A 138 -21.97 -0.63 -0.57
N TYR A 139 -21.23 0.21 0.14
CA TYR A 139 -21.66 0.79 1.43
C TYR A 139 -22.10 2.24 1.32
N GLY A 140 -21.68 2.96 0.27
CA GLY A 140 -21.82 4.39 0.11
C GLY A 140 -20.67 5.18 0.74
N HIS A 141 -20.39 6.36 0.18
CA HIS A 141 -19.23 7.20 0.53
C HIS A 141 -19.16 7.51 2.05
N ASP A 142 -20.29 7.89 2.64
CA ASP A 142 -20.36 8.27 4.06
C ASP A 142 -20.27 7.07 5.03
N ARG A 143 -20.26 5.86 4.49
CA ARG A 143 -20.22 4.59 5.24
C ARG A 143 -18.89 3.84 5.07
N VAL A 144 -17.87 4.49 4.53
CA VAL A 144 -16.53 3.92 4.34
C VAL A 144 -15.51 4.76 5.09
N LEU A 145 -14.77 4.14 5.99
CA LEU A 145 -13.69 4.76 6.73
C LEU A 145 -12.35 4.10 6.37
N HIS A 146 -11.30 4.90 6.31
CA HIS A 146 -9.94 4.41 6.16
C HIS A 146 -9.08 4.94 7.30
N LEU A 147 -8.69 4.05 8.20
CA LEU A 147 -7.83 4.31 9.34
C LEU A 147 -6.39 3.94 9.02
N GLN A 148 -5.49 4.90 9.18
CA GLN A 148 -4.05 4.69 9.12
C GLN A 148 -3.44 5.12 10.45
N PRO A 149 -3.17 4.18 11.37
CA PRO A 149 -2.55 4.49 12.63
C PRO A 149 -1.28 5.35 12.48
N PRO A 150 -1.15 6.47 13.20
CA PRO A 150 0.02 7.32 13.10
C PRO A 150 1.28 6.58 13.56
N PHE A 151 2.36 6.69 12.78
CA PHE A 151 3.68 6.17 13.12
C PHE A 151 4.55 7.28 13.72
N ARG A 152 4.38 7.55 15.02
CA ARG A 152 5.34 8.39 15.76
C ARG A 152 5.57 7.81 17.15
N ALA A 153 6.79 7.46 17.44
CA ALA A 153 7.21 7.19 18.81
C ALA A 153 7.07 8.47 19.63
N GLY A 154 6.32 8.43 20.73
CA GLY A 154 6.16 9.54 21.66
C GLY A 154 4.96 10.46 21.43
N GLU A 155 4.03 10.15 20.52
CA GLU A 155 2.73 10.82 20.48
C GLU A 155 1.86 10.36 21.64
N GLY A 156 1.25 11.34 22.35
CA GLY A 156 0.23 11.05 23.35
C GLY A 156 -1.03 10.47 22.70
N ASP A 157 -1.84 9.79 23.50
CA ASP A 157 -3.09 9.16 23.05
C ASP A 157 -4.05 10.15 22.38
N GLU A 158 -4.09 11.39 22.89
CA GLU A 158 -4.94 12.46 22.35
C GLU A 158 -4.57 12.83 20.91
N ASP A 159 -3.29 13.01 20.60
CA ASP A 159 -2.82 13.33 19.25
C ASP A 159 -3.09 12.15 18.28
N TYR A 160 -2.96 10.92 18.75
CA TYR A 160 -3.22 9.73 17.96
C TYR A 160 -4.69 9.65 17.52
N PHE A 161 -5.62 9.81 18.45
CA PHE A 161 -7.05 9.73 18.14
C PHE A 161 -7.56 10.96 17.39
N ALA A 162 -7.02 12.15 17.66
CA ALA A 162 -7.33 13.34 16.88
C ALA A 162 -6.97 13.17 15.40
N ARG A 163 -5.80 12.57 15.08
CA ARG A 163 -5.40 12.29 13.69
C ARG A 163 -6.23 11.23 13.02
N LEU A 164 -6.57 10.15 13.73
CA LEU A 164 -7.48 9.14 13.20
C LEU A 164 -8.85 9.74 12.89
N ALA A 165 -9.35 10.61 13.76
CA ALA A 165 -10.61 11.30 13.57
C ALA A 165 -10.58 12.23 12.35
N GLU A 166 -9.50 13.01 12.18
CA GLU A 166 -9.30 13.87 11.00
C GLU A 166 -9.32 13.05 9.70
N GLN A 167 -8.63 11.90 9.67
CA GLN A 167 -8.62 11.01 8.50
C GLN A 167 -10.03 10.53 8.12
N CYS A 168 -10.90 10.36 9.09
CA CYS A 168 -12.25 9.83 8.93
C CYS A 168 -13.32 10.92 8.80
N GLY A 169 -12.95 12.21 8.81
CA GLY A 169 -13.91 13.32 8.81
C GLY A 169 -14.82 13.28 10.06
N LEU A 170 -14.23 12.98 11.23
CA LEU A 170 -14.90 13.00 12.54
C LEU A 170 -14.48 14.29 13.26
N ASP A 171 -15.26 15.35 13.06
CA ASP A 171 -14.93 16.67 13.61
C ASP A 171 -15.05 16.70 15.15
N GLY A 172 -14.16 17.46 15.80
CA GLY A 172 -14.20 17.73 17.24
C GLY A 172 -13.83 16.54 18.14
N VAL A 173 -13.21 15.51 17.59
CA VAL A 173 -12.72 14.34 18.34
C VAL A 173 -11.24 14.54 18.64
N SER A 174 -10.86 14.46 19.92
CA SER A 174 -9.48 14.59 20.39
C SER A 174 -9.04 13.51 21.38
N SER A 175 -9.94 12.53 21.69
CA SER A 175 -9.65 11.46 22.64
C SER A 175 -10.17 10.11 22.15
N ASP A 176 -9.71 9.04 22.76
CA ASP A 176 -10.17 7.66 22.57
C ASP A 176 -11.68 7.52 22.79
N ALA A 177 -12.19 8.02 23.94
CA ALA A 177 -13.61 8.00 24.24
C ALA A 177 -14.45 8.82 23.23
N GLY A 178 -13.92 9.98 22.79
CA GLY A 178 -14.53 10.79 21.74
C GLY A 178 -14.58 10.06 20.40
N PHE A 179 -13.52 9.33 20.06
CA PHE A 179 -13.42 8.54 18.85
C PHE A 179 -14.40 7.36 18.87
N GLU A 180 -14.47 6.61 19.98
CA GLU A 180 -15.44 5.52 20.18
C GLU A 180 -16.87 6.04 20.03
N ALA A 181 -17.22 7.14 20.72
CA ALA A 181 -18.55 7.73 20.65
C ALA A 181 -18.92 8.20 19.23
N ALA A 182 -17.96 8.74 18.46
CA ALA A 182 -18.18 9.16 17.09
C ALA A 182 -18.45 7.96 16.15
N LEU A 183 -17.68 6.87 16.29
CA LEU A 183 -17.92 5.62 15.55
C LEU A 183 -19.27 4.99 15.95
N ALA A 184 -19.59 4.96 17.23
CA ALA A 184 -20.88 4.45 17.73
C ALA A 184 -22.06 5.21 17.12
N ARG A 185 -22.00 6.54 17.06
CA ARG A 185 -23.04 7.37 16.40
C ARG A 185 -23.19 7.01 14.91
N ARG A 186 -22.09 6.74 14.20
CA ARG A 186 -22.17 6.27 12.81
C ARG A 186 -22.80 4.88 12.72
N LEU A 187 -22.49 3.96 13.62
CA LEU A 187 -23.06 2.61 13.66
C LEU A 187 -24.54 2.56 14.02
N GLN A 188 -25.05 3.57 14.73
CA GLN A 188 -26.49 3.71 15.02
C GLN A 188 -27.31 4.08 13.77
N GLN A 189 -26.69 4.70 12.78
CA GLN A 189 -27.36 5.02 11.52
C GLN A 189 -27.72 3.75 10.73
N PRO A 190 -28.72 3.80 9.83
CA PRO A 190 -29.07 2.67 8.98
C PRO A 190 -27.90 2.18 8.12
N GLY A 191 -27.84 0.87 7.90
CA GLY A 191 -26.81 0.21 7.10
C GLY A 191 -25.54 -0.15 7.86
N SER A 192 -24.65 -0.88 7.21
CA SER A 192 -23.35 -1.28 7.76
C SER A 192 -22.30 -0.19 7.54
N LEU A 193 -21.31 -0.13 8.42
CA LEU A 193 -20.14 0.72 8.32
C LEU A 193 -18.95 -0.16 7.92
N PHE A 194 -18.28 0.17 6.81
CA PHE A 194 -17.04 -0.46 6.41
C PHE A 194 -15.86 0.36 6.95
N CYS A 195 -14.89 -0.33 7.54
CA CYS A 195 -13.68 0.29 8.04
C CYS A 195 -12.47 -0.50 7.54
N LEU A 196 -11.63 0.14 6.72
CA LEU A 196 -10.31 -0.36 6.35
C LEU A 196 -9.29 0.18 7.34
N VAL A 197 -8.57 -0.69 8.02
CA VAL A 197 -7.41 -0.33 8.84
C VAL A 197 -6.15 -0.82 8.13
N SER A 198 -5.34 0.11 7.65
CA SER A 198 -4.07 -0.23 7.02
C SER A 198 -2.90 0.13 7.93
N ARG A 199 -1.85 -0.69 7.91
CA ARG A 199 -0.65 -0.51 8.73
C ARG A 199 -0.95 -0.50 10.24
N PHE A 200 -1.90 -1.31 10.66
CA PHE A 200 -2.29 -1.40 12.07
C PHE A 200 -1.09 -1.68 12.99
N GLU A 201 -0.21 -2.57 12.58
CA GLU A 201 0.99 -2.99 13.31
C GLU A 201 2.06 -1.89 13.45
N GLN A 202 2.00 -0.84 12.63
CA GLN A 202 2.98 0.26 12.63
C GLN A 202 2.63 1.38 13.61
N GLY A 203 1.42 1.38 14.17
CA GLY A 203 1.00 2.36 15.18
C GLY A 203 1.78 2.21 16.49
N ALA A 204 1.88 3.31 17.27
CA ALA A 204 2.41 3.28 18.63
C ALA A 204 1.64 2.24 19.47
N ALA A 205 2.34 1.39 20.22
CA ALA A 205 1.76 0.19 20.85
C ALA A 205 0.60 0.51 21.80
N GLY A 206 0.75 1.47 22.71
CA GLY A 206 -0.30 1.84 23.67
C GLY A 206 -1.60 2.29 22.99
N PRO A 207 -1.59 3.39 22.19
CA PRO A 207 -2.80 3.86 21.50
C PRO A 207 -3.36 2.84 20.50
N ARG A 208 -2.51 2.04 19.87
CA ARG A 208 -2.94 0.95 18.97
C ARG A 208 -3.76 -0.11 19.73
N ASP A 209 -3.33 -0.48 20.93
CA ASP A 209 -4.01 -1.48 21.74
C ASP A 209 -5.35 -0.94 22.26
N VAL A 210 -5.42 0.36 22.59
CA VAL A 210 -6.69 1.07 22.88
C VAL A 210 -7.60 1.07 21.66
N LEU A 211 -7.08 1.39 20.46
CA LEU A 211 -7.85 1.31 19.22
C LEU A 211 -8.41 -0.10 18.97
N ALA A 212 -7.60 -1.13 19.21
CA ALA A 212 -8.03 -2.52 19.10
C ALA A 212 -9.18 -2.82 20.06
N GLY A 213 -9.10 -2.34 21.30
CA GLY A 213 -10.16 -2.45 22.31
C GLY A 213 -11.46 -1.78 21.86
N ILE A 214 -11.39 -0.55 21.37
CA ILE A 214 -12.54 0.19 20.83
C ILE A 214 -13.20 -0.57 19.67
N LEU A 215 -12.41 -0.97 18.67
CA LEU A 215 -12.93 -1.70 17.50
C LEU A 215 -13.53 -3.06 17.90
N ARG A 216 -12.95 -3.73 18.90
CA ARG A 216 -13.48 -4.96 19.46
C ARG A 216 -14.83 -4.74 20.14
N SER A 217 -14.91 -3.75 21.06
CA SER A 217 -16.13 -3.35 21.78
C SER A 217 -17.28 -3.01 20.81
N LEU A 218 -16.96 -2.17 19.80
CA LEU A 218 -17.96 -1.78 18.80
C LEU A 218 -18.41 -2.96 17.91
N SER A 219 -17.50 -3.90 17.58
CA SER A 219 -17.87 -5.11 16.82
C SER A 219 -18.83 -6.00 17.61
N GLU A 220 -18.70 -6.07 18.93
CA GLU A 220 -19.61 -6.82 19.80
C GLU A 220 -20.94 -6.09 20.01
N MET A 221 -20.87 -4.81 20.34
CA MET A 221 -22.06 -3.99 20.63
C MET A 221 -22.96 -3.83 19.38
N TYR A 222 -22.36 -3.70 18.21
CA TYR A 222 -23.05 -3.53 16.94
C TYR A 222 -22.83 -4.74 16.01
N SER A 223 -23.02 -5.94 16.55
CA SER A 223 -22.80 -7.21 15.83
C SER A 223 -23.40 -7.18 14.41
N GLY A 224 -22.59 -7.52 13.43
CA GLY A 224 -22.98 -7.55 12.01
C GLY A 224 -23.08 -6.18 11.32
N LYS A 225 -22.87 -5.05 12.02
CA LYS A 225 -22.92 -3.70 11.43
C LYS A 225 -21.54 -3.10 11.14
N LEU A 226 -20.51 -3.40 11.92
CA LEU A 226 -19.15 -2.97 11.67
C LEU A 226 -18.43 -4.04 10.84
N HIS A 227 -18.18 -3.76 9.57
CA HIS A 227 -17.40 -4.57 8.66
C HIS A 227 -15.97 -4.07 8.67
N LEU A 228 -15.07 -4.82 9.31
CA LEU A 228 -13.70 -4.40 9.58
C LEU A 228 -12.71 -5.23 8.77
N LEU A 229 -11.91 -4.56 7.95
CA LEU A 229 -10.80 -5.15 7.21
C LEU A 229 -9.48 -4.55 7.72
N ILE A 230 -8.64 -5.38 8.32
CA ILE A 230 -7.33 -4.99 8.86
C ILE A 230 -6.26 -5.56 7.94
N CYS A 231 -5.47 -4.69 7.31
CA CYS A 231 -4.43 -5.09 6.37
C CYS A 231 -3.04 -4.87 6.97
N GLY A 232 -2.17 -5.86 6.81
CA GLY A 232 -0.78 -5.77 7.23
C GLY A 232 0.04 -6.97 6.80
N GLY A 233 1.35 -6.91 7.10
CA GLY A 233 2.32 -7.93 6.73
C GLY A 233 2.79 -8.79 7.91
N ALA A 234 4.10 -9.08 7.92
CA ALA A 234 4.77 -9.91 8.92
C ALA A 234 4.42 -9.50 10.36
N ALA A 235 4.54 -8.21 10.68
CA ALA A 235 4.32 -7.73 12.04
C ALA A 235 2.85 -7.87 12.48
N LEU A 236 1.88 -7.76 11.57
CA LEU A 236 0.48 -8.05 11.88
C LEU A 236 0.27 -9.56 12.12
N ALA A 237 0.91 -10.41 11.33
CA ALA A 237 0.89 -11.85 11.55
C ALA A 237 1.51 -12.23 12.89
N ASP A 238 2.61 -11.60 13.29
CA ASP A 238 3.23 -11.80 14.60
C ASP A 238 2.30 -11.35 15.74
N LEU A 239 1.66 -10.21 15.64
CA LEU A 239 0.64 -9.77 16.61
C LEU A 239 -0.49 -10.80 16.76
N LYS A 240 -0.94 -11.39 15.65
CA LYS A 240 -2.01 -12.40 15.63
C LYS A 240 -1.57 -13.73 16.23
N TYR A 241 -0.40 -14.24 15.80
CA TYR A 241 -0.04 -15.65 16.05
C TYR A 241 0.99 -15.83 17.15
N GLN A 242 1.73 -14.81 17.56
CA GLN A 242 2.75 -14.88 18.59
C GLN A 242 2.40 -14.06 19.84
N GLY A 243 1.88 -12.82 19.66
CA GLY A 243 1.45 -12.00 20.80
C GLY A 243 0.23 -12.57 21.48
N GLY A 244 -0.83 -12.85 20.71
CA GLY A 244 -2.09 -13.43 21.21
C GLY A 244 -2.92 -12.51 22.10
N ASP A 245 -2.38 -11.36 22.51
CA ASP A 245 -2.95 -10.49 23.54
C ASP A 245 -4.07 -9.59 23.03
N LEU A 246 -4.09 -9.31 21.73
CA LEU A 246 -5.10 -8.45 21.13
C LEU A 246 -6.39 -9.22 20.80
N SER A 247 -7.38 -9.08 21.65
CA SER A 247 -8.68 -9.78 21.53
C SER A 247 -9.40 -9.50 20.20
N LEU A 248 -9.21 -8.31 19.62
CA LEU A 248 -9.73 -7.97 18.28
C LEU A 248 -9.20 -8.92 17.21
N LEU A 249 -7.90 -9.20 17.23
CA LEU A 249 -7.27 -10.08 16.25
C LEU A 249 -7.73 -11.54 16.42
N ASN A 250 -8.11 -11.93 17.66
CA ASN A 250 -8.54 -13.30 17.97
C ASN A 250 -9.90 -13.64 17.35
N ILE A 251 -10.80 -12.66 17.19
CA ILE A 251 -12.11 -12.86 16.54
C ILE A 251 -12.06 -12.73 15.02
N ALA A 252 -10.97 -12.19 14.48
CA ALA A 252 -10.86 -11.94 13.06
C ALA A 252 -10.59 -13.23 12.28
N ALA A 253 -11.31 -13.43 11.18
CA ALA A 253 -10.94 -14.38 10.15
C ALA A 253 -9.64 -13.94 9.47
N SER A 254 -8.77 -14.86 9.12
CA SER A 254 -7.50 -14.54 8.44
C SER A 254 -7.58 -14.96 6.99
N GLU A 255 -7.32 -14.02 6.10
CA GLU A 255 -7.21 -14.23 4.66
C GLU A 255 -5.80 -13.81 4.22
N GLN A 256 -5.28 -14.45 3.19
CA GLN A 256 -4.01 -14.06 2.58
C GLN A 256 -4.30 -13.40 1.23
N TRP A 257 -3.54 -12.36 0.89
CA TRP A 257 -3.59 -11.81 -0.45
C TRP A 257 -3.15 -12.88 -1.44
N PRO A 258 -3.95 -13.17 -2.48
CA PRO A 258 -3.63 -14.22 -3.42
C PRO A 258 -2.40 -13.87 -4.26
N GLU A 259 -1.78 -14.89 -4.83
CA GLU A 259 -0.70 -14.69 -5.79
C GLU A 259 -1.21 -14.04 -7.08
N LEU A 260 -0.30 -13.35 -7.79
CA LEU A 260 -0.56 -12.77 -9.10
C LEU A 260 -0.96 -13.86 -10.10
N VAL A 261 -1.97 -13.54 -10.89
CA VAL A 261 -2.36 -14.32 -12.06
C VAL A 261 -2.21 -13.49 -13.34
N VAL A 262 -2.30 -14.12 -14.49
CA VAL A 262 -2.14 -13.45 -15.81
C VAL A 262 -3.13 -12.29 -15.96
N ASP A 263 -4.37 -12.46 -15.50
CA ASP A 263 -5.40 -11.42 -15.55
C ASP A 263 -5.04 -10.18 -14.74
N ASP A 264 -4.26 -10.31 -13.64
CA ASP A 264 -3.79 -9.17 -12.88
C ASP A 264 -2.78 -8.35 -13.68
N LEU A 265 -1.85 -9.03 -14.34
CA LEU A 265 -0.87 -8.39 -15.22
C LEU A 265 -1.55 -7.80 -16.47
N GLN A 266 -2.55 -8.46 -17.04
CA GLN A 266 -3.31 -7.95 -18.17
C GLN A 266 -4.02 -6.63 -17.86
N ARG A 267 -4.52 -6.45 -16.63
CA ARG A 267 -5.12 -5.19 -16.21
C ARG A 267 -4.13 -4.03 -16.13
N THR A 268 -2.87 -4.31 -15.80
CA THR A 268 -1.80 -3.30 -15.70
C THR A 268 -1.09 -3.05 -17.02
N ALA A 269 -1.09 -4.02 -17.92
CA ALA A 269 -0.42 -3.98 -19.21
C ALA A 269 -1.33 -4.58 -20.32
N PRO A 270 -2.44 -3.90 -20.66
CA PRO A 270 -3.48 -4.45 -21.55
C PRO A 270 -2.99 -4.69 -22.99
N ASP A 271 -1.97 -3.97 -23.42
CA ASP A 271 -1.42 -4.08 -24.78
C ASP A 271 -0.35 -5.18 -24.92
N VAL A 272 0.01 -5.85 -23.82
CA VAL A 272 1.01 -6.91 -23.83
C VAL A 272 0.36 -8.26 -24.13
N PRO A 273 0.89 -9.04 -25.09
CA PRO A 273 0.37 -10.36 -25.41
C PRO A 273 0.40 -11.34 -24.22
N ASP A 274 -0.63 -12.15 -24.06
CA ASP A 274 -0.82 -13.10 -22.94
C ASP A 274 0.39 -14.01 -22.72
N TYR A 275 1.07 -14.44 -23.78
CA TYR A 275 2.24 -15.32 -23.65
C TYR A 275 3.42 -14.63 -22.96
N LEU A 276 3.61 -13.30 -23.14
CA LEU A 276 4.63 -12.53 -22.43
C LEU A 276 4.23 -12.30 -20.96
N LEU A 277 2.95 -12.09 -20.70
CA LEU A 277 2.43 -11.98 -19.32
C LEU A 277 2.64 -13.30 -18.57
N ALA A 278 2.27 -14.42 -19.18
CA ALA A 278 2.47 -15.75 -18.60
C ALA A 278 3.97 -16.05 -18.39
N ARG A 279 4.84 -15.64 -19.33
CA ARG A 279 6.29 -15.79 -19.20
C ARG A 279 6.85 -14.94 -18.08
N ALA A 280 6.45 -13.67 -17.95
CA ALA A 280 6.87 -12.79 -16.87
C ALA A 280 6.44 -13.35 -15.50
N LEU A 281 5.20 -13.85 -15.41
CA LEU A 281 4.66 -14.48 -14.21
C LEU A 281 5.46 -15.73 -13.82
N HIS A 282 5.80 -16.58 -14.79
CA HIS A 282 6.60 -17.79 -14.56
C HIS A 282 8.00 -17.44 -14.04
N LEU A 283 8.72 -16.53 -14.71
CA LEU A 283 10.09 -16.15 -14.35
C LEU A 283 10.19 -15.43 -13.00
N SER A 284 9.16 -14.69 -12.64
CA SER A 284 9.07 -13.99 -11.35
C SER A 284 8.52 -14.84 -10.19
N GLY A 285 7.94 -16.00 -10.49
CA GLY A 285 7.21 -16.83 -9.51
C GLY A 285 6.03 -16.11 -8.87
N GLY A 286 5.44 -15.12 -9.56
CA GLY A 286 4.35 -14.28 -9.05
C GLY A 286 4.78 -13.20 -8.06
N HIS A 287 6.08 -12.90 -7.93
CA HIS A 287 6.57 -11.77 -7.13
C HIS A 287 6.23 -10.44 -7.82
N PRO A 288 5.47 -9.51 -7.21
CA PRO A 288 4.95 -8.33 -7.91
C PRO A 288 6.02 -7.48 -8.58
N LEU A 289 7.10 -7.15 -7.86
CA LEU A 289 8.17 -6.32 -8.43
C LEU A 289 8.95 -7.05 -9.53
N LEU A 290 9.23 -8.34 -9.35
CA LEU A 290 9.95 -9.11 -10.36
C LEU A 290 9.09 -9.35 -11.60
N ALA A 291 7.78 -9.51 -11.45
CA ALA A 291 6.86 -9.62 -12.58
C ALA A 291 6.87 -8.34 -13.43
N GLN A 292 6.82 -7.19 -12.79
CA GLN A 292 6.92 -5.90 -13.48
C GLN A 292 8.29 -5.72 -14.15
N ALA A 293 9.39 -6.07 -13.47
CA ALA A 293 10.73 -6.00 -14.04
C ALA A 293 10.90 -6.96 -15.23
N ALA A 294 10.40 -8.20 -15.11
CA ALA A 294 10.40 -9.17 -16.20
C ALA A 294 9.59 -8.66 -17.40
N LEU A 295 8.41 -8.11 -17.15
CA LEU A 295 7.58 -7.52 -18.19
C LEU A 295 8.31 -6.41 -18.94
N THR A 296 8.95 -5.50 -18.22
CA THR A 296 9.75 -4.43 -18.80
C THR A 296 10.87 -4.97 -19.68
N LEU A 297 11.62 -5.99 -19.21
CA LEU A 297 12.67 -6.63 -19.99
C LEU A 297 12.14 -7.30 -21.26
N LEU A 298 11.00 -7.98 -21.17
CA LEU A 298 10.41 -8.73 -22.29
C LEU A 298 9.72 -7.84 -23.33
N THR A 299 9.30 -6.63 -22.95
CA THR A 299 8.57 -5.71 -23.84
C THR A 299 9.42 -4.56 -24.36
N THR A 300 10.60 -4.31 -23.77
CA THR A 300 11.51 -3.26 -24.26
C THR A 300 12.06 -3.65 -25.62
N PRO A 301 11.89 -2.82 -26.66
CA PRO A 301 12.50 -3.07 -27.96
C PRO A 301 14.03 -3.12 -27.83
N SER A 302 14.62 -4.25 -28.17
CA SER A 302 16.07 -4.42 -28.19
C SER A 302 16.53 -4.73 -29.63
N PRO A 303 17.67 -4.21 -30.08
CA PRO A 303 18.29 -4.64 -31.35
C PRO A 303 18.85 -6.06 -31.27
N GLU A 304 18.96 -6.61 -30.07
CA GLU A 304 19.41 -7.99 -29.84
C GLU A 304 18.20 -8.97 -29.89
N PRO A 305 18.49 -10.26 -30.19
CA PRO A 305 17.42 -11.27 -30.20
C PRO A 305 16.68 -11.29 -28.85
N VAL A 306 15.41 -11.66 -28.91
CA VAL A 306 14.54 -11.78 -27.71
C VAL A 306 15.30 -12.49 -26.59
N LEU A 307 15.45 -11.80 -25.44
CA LEU A 307 16.15 -12.34 -24.27
C LEU A 307 15.56 -13.74 -23.94
N ASP A 308 16.42 -14.72 -23.81
CA ASP A 308 16.00 -16.03 -23.33
C ASP A 308 15.68 -16.01 -21.83
N ASP A 309 15.08 -17.08 -21.33
CA ASP A 309 14.67 -17.15 -19.92
C ASP A 309 15.85 -17.07 -18.96
N GLU A 310 17.02 -17.56 -19.38
CA GLU A 310 18.25 -17.54 -18.61
C GLU A 310 18.77 -16.10 -18.43
N ALA A 311 18.79 -15.31 -19.50
CA ALA A 311 19.22 -13.92 -19.47
C ALA A 311 18.28 -13.06 -18.62
N VAL A 312 16.96 -13.26 -18.76
CA VAL A 312 15.96 -12.57 -17.91
C VAL A 312 16.14 -12.94 -16.44
N THR A 313 16.26 -14.24 -16.12
CA THR A 313 16.43 -14.73 -14.74
C THR A 313 17.72 -14.17 -14.13
N THR A 314 18.81 -14.13 -14.89
CA THR A 314 20.09 -13.56 -14.45
C THR A 314 19.93 -12.07 -14.12
N THR A 315 19.27 -11.31 -15.00
CA THR A 315 19.00 -9.89 -14.74
C THR A 315 18.10 -9.69 -13.52
N LEU A 316 17.05 -10.48 -13.37
CA LEU A 316 16.16 -10.41 -12.20
C LEU A 316 16.91 -10.77 -10.90
N SER A 317 17.89 -11.68 -10.93
CA SER A 317 18.66 -12.07 -9.75
C SER A 317 19.53 -10.95 -9.17
N THR A 318 19.80 -9.91 -9.96
CA THR A 318 20.53 -8.72 -9.51
C THR A 318 19.62 -7.57 -9.09
N HIS A 319 18.31 -7.79 -9.03
CA HIS A 319 17.36 -6.74 -8.69
C HIS A 319 17.62 -6.17 -7.28
N PRO A 320 17.77 -4.82 -7.12
CA PRO A 320 18.18 -4.20 -5.84
C PRO A 320 17.30 -4.59 -4.65
N ARG A 321 15.99 -4.71 -4.85
CA ARG A 321 15.06 -5.07 -3.77
C ARG A 321 15.26 -6.48 -3.22
N LEU A 322 15.76 -7.42 -4.02
CA LEU A 322 16.14 -8.75 -3.51
C LEU A 322 17.36 -8.67 -2.60
N TRP A 323 18.34 -7.86 -2.98
CA TRP A 323 19.53 -7.61 -2.15
C TRP A 323 19.14 -6.93 -0.83
N GLU A 324 18.27 -5.91 -0.87
CA GLU A 324 17.77 -5.21 0.31
C GLU A 324 17.05 -6.16 1.28
N ALA A 325 16.31 -7.14 0.77
CA ALA A 325 15.62 -8.14 1.58
C ALA A 325 16.58 -9.23 2.14
N LEU A 326 17.51 -9.71 1.31
CA LEU A 326 18.39 -10.83 1.68
C LEU A 326 19.59 -10.43 2.53
N LEU A 327 20.18 -9.26 2.27
CA LEU A 327 21.43 -8.86 2.92
C LEU A 327 21.34 -8.75 4.45
N PRO A 328 20.28 -8.17 5.06
CA PRO A 328 20.14 -8.14 6.52
C PRO A 328 20.10 -9.53 7.15
N VAL A 329 19.41 -10.47 6.50
CA VAL A 329 19.27 -11.85 6.96
C VAL A 329 20.60 -12.60 6.84
N LEU A 330 21.28 -12.47 5.70
CA LEU A 330 22.51 -13.21 5.39
C LEU A 330 23.76 -12.67 6.09
N ARG A 331 23.69 -11.50 6.75
CA ARG A 331 24.74 -11.02 7.65
C ARG A 331 24.89 -11.91 8.88
N ASP A 332 23.81 -12.50 9.36
CA ASP A 332 23.87 -13.52 10.43
C ASP A 332 24.50 -14.81 9.88
N ALA A 333 25.56 -15.27 10.53
CA ALA A 333 26.32 -16.45 10.08
C ALA A 333 25.52 -17.75 10.14
N HIS A 334 24.62 -17.87 11.12
CA HIS A 334 23.78 -19.06 11.28
C HIS A 334 22.70 -19.09 10.19
N ALA A 335 22.00 -17.97 9.97
CA ALA A 335 21.04 -17.84 8.88
C ALA A 335 21.68 -18.06 7.53
N ARG A 336 22.89 -17.52 7.29
CA ARG A 336 23.65 -17.71 6.05
C ARG A 336 23.98 -19.19 5.82
N ALA A 337 24.43 -19.92 6.84
CA ALA A 337 24.72 -21.35 6.72
C ALA A 337 23.44 -22.16 6.45
N ALA A 338 22.34 -21.85 7.13
CA ALA A 338 21.05 -22.50 6.90
C ALA A 338 20.55 -22.28 5.47
N ILE A 339 20.51 -21.02 5.01
CA ILE A 339 20.08 -20.65 3.66
C ILE A 339 20.98 -21.30 2.61
N GLY A 340 22.31 -21.30 2.80
CA GLY A 340 23.24 -21.98 1.92
C GLY A 340 22.90 -23.46 1.74
N SER A 341 22.50 -24.14 2.81
CA SER A 341 22.07 -25.55 2.76
C SER A 341 20.72 -25.76 2.02
N TRP A 342 19.95 -24.72 1.83
CA TRP A 342 18.64 -24.76 1.18
C TRP A 342 18.67 -24.41 -0.31
N LEU A 343 19.78 -23.82 -0.80
CA LEU A 343 19.86 -23.34 -2.18
C LEU A 343 19.66 -24.46 -3.23
N ASP A 344 20.02 -25.70 -2.90
CA ASP A 344 19.87 -26.83 -3.81
C ASP A 344 18.65 -27.71 -3.52
N ARG A 345 17.78 -27.27 -2.58
CA ARG A 345 16.54 -27.97 -2.25
C ARG A 345 15.37 -27.40 -3.03
N ALA A 346 14.56 -28.28 -3.61
CA ALA A 346 13.32 -27.89 -4.25
C ALA A 346 12.25 -27.49 -3.21
N ARG A 347 12.18 -28.23 -2.09
CA ARG A 347 11.22 -28.01 -0.99
C ARG A 347 11.97 -27.75 0.28
N LEU A 348 11.59 -26.72 1.02
CA LEU A 348 12.30 -26.28 2.22
C LEU A 348 11.63 -26.78 3.49
N ALA A 349 10.32 -26.62 3.61
CA ALA A 349 9.55 -26.98 4.79
C ALA A 349 8.05 -27.12 4.46
N PRO A 350 7.23 -27.75 5.34
CA PRO A 350 5.77 -27.68 5.24
C PRO A 350 5.25 -26.24 5.30
N ALA A 351 4.14 -25.99 4.58
CA ALA A 351 3.62 -24.64 4.35
C ALA A 351 2.80 -24.08 5.52
N ARG A 352 3.40 -23.85 6.66
CA ARG A 352 2.83 -23.08 7.77
C ARG A 352 3.87 -22.08 8.28
N PRO A 353 4.21 -21.05 7.47
CA PRO A 353 5.39 -20.21 7.72
C PRO A 353 5.32 -19.44 9.04
N TYR A 354 4.15 -19.02 9.49
CA TYR A 354 3.96 -18.28 10.74
C TYR A 354 3.94 -19.17 12.01
N LEU A 355 3.99 -20.50 11.84
CA LEU A 355 4.01 -21.48 12.96
C LEU A 355 5.32 -22.27 13.06
N ILE A 356 6.27 -22.03 12.14
CA ILE A 356 7.51 -22.80 12.04
C ILE A 356 8.74 -21.92 12.34
N ASP A 357 9.87 -22.32 11.83
CA ASP A 357 11.15 -21.67 12.02
C ASP A 357 11.11 -20.14 11.74
N PRO A 358 11.66 -19.31 12.64
CA PRO A 358 11.66 -17.85 12.48
C PRO A 358 12.30 -17.37 11.18
N LEU A 359 13.35 -18.06 10.70
CA LEU A 359 14.05 -17.70 9.47
C LEU A 359 13.17 -17.98 8.24
N LEU A 360 12.53 -19.15 8.16
CA LEU A 360 11.59 -19.46 7.10
C LEU A 360 10.39 -18.51 7.09
N ARG A 361 9.92 -18.14 8.29
CA ARG A 361 8.85 -17.15 8.46
C ARG A 361 9.25 -15.79 7.92
N GLN A 362 10.44 -15.29 8.27
CA GLN A 362 10.95 -14.03 7.76
C GLN A 362 11.05 -14.06 6.24
N LEU A 363 11.71 -15.06 5.65
CA LEU A 363 11.85 -15.18 4.19
C LEU A 363 10.48 -15.28 3.48
N TYR A 364 9.50 -15.95 4.11
CA TYR A 364 8.14 -16.00 3.57
C TYR A 364 7.49 -14.62 3.54
N TRP A 365 7.50 -13.90 4.65
CA TRP A 365 6.88 -12.58 4.70
C TRP A 365 7.63 -11.52 3.88
N ASP A 366 8.94 -11.69 3.70
CA ASP A 366 9.74 -10.87 2.78
C ASP A 366 9.52 -11.22 1.30
N ASN A 367 8.56 -12.12 1.03
CA ASN A 367 8.16 -12.54 -0.32
C ASN A 367 9.25 -13.28 -1.10
N LEU A 368 10.21 -13.88 -0.40
CA LEU A 368 11.31 -14.66 -0.98
C LEU A 368 10.94 -16.14 -1.14
N LEU A 369 9.96 -16.60 -0.37
CA LEU A 369 9.40 -17.95 -0.44
C LEU A 369 7.92 -17.91 -0.87
N ALA A 370 7.46 -18.99 -1.48
CA ALA A 370 6.06 -19.22 -1.85
C ALA A 370 5.57 -20.55 -1.29
N VAL A 371 4.26 -20.63 -1.06
CA VAL A 371 3.59 -21.89 -0.79
C VAL A 371 3.22 -22.53 -2.12
N ARG A 372 3.64 -23.78 -2.32
CA ARG A 372 3.28 -24.58 -3.49
C ARG A 372 2.56 -25.86 -3.05
N VAL A 373 1.45 -26.17 -3.71
CA VAL A 373 0.65 -27.36 -3.42
C VAL A 373 1.06 -28.47 -4.37
N HIS A 374 1.45 -29.60 -3.80
CA HIS A 374 1.78 -30.84 -4.49
C HIS A 374 0.84 -31.95 -4.07
N GLY A 375 0.92 -33.12 -4.72
CA GLY A 375 0.05 -34.25 -4.39
C GLY A 375 0.21 -34.78 -2.97
N ASP A 376 1.35 -34.52 -2.32
CA ASP A 376 1.71 -34.91 -0.95
C ASP A 376 1.54 -33.80 0.10
N GLY A 377 1.02 -32.64 -0.31
CA GLY A 377 0.76 -31.53 0.60
C GLY A 377 1.25 -30.18 0.09
N ALA A 378 1.18 -29.18 0.96
CA ALA A 378 1.65 -27.84 0.67
C ALA A 378 3.04 -27.60 1.29
N TRP A 379 3.94 -27.01 0.52
CA TRP A 379 5.34 -26.81 0.87
C TRP A 379 5.80 -25.38 0.66
N LEU A 380 6.78 -24.94 1.45
CA LEU A 380 7.55 -23.74 1.19
C LEU A 380 8.66 -24.04 0.20
N GLU A 381 8.74 -23.22 -0.84
CA GLU A 381 9.73 -23.27 -1.90
C GLU A 381 10.30 -21.88 -2.16
N TRP A 382 11.47 -21.78 -2.77
CA TRP A 382 11.94 -20.52 -3.31
C TRP A 382 10.90 -19.94 -4.28
N ARG A 383 10.62 -18.67 -4.15
CA ARG A 383 9.58 -18.02 -4.97
C ARG A 383 9.83 -18.22 -6.47
N CYS A 384 11.08 -18.02 -6.89
CA CYS A 384 11.55 -18.32 -8.25
C CYS A 384 13.07 -18.50 -8.25
N ASP A 385 13.60 -18.90 -9.41
CA ASP A 385 15.04 -19.13 -9.57
C ASP A 385 15.87 -17.84 -9.40
N ALA A 386 15.35 -16.68 -9.82
CA ALA A 386 16.02 -15.41 -9.64
C ALA A 386 16.26 -15.07 -8.14
N VAL A 387 15.30 -15.35 -7.26
CA VAL A 387 15.47 -15.17 -5.81
C VAL A 387 16.54 -16.10 -5.26
N ARG A 388 16.52 -17.36 -5.67
CA ARG A 388 17.50 -18.37 -5.26
C ARG A 388 18.93 -17.99 -5.69
N ARG A 389 19.09 -17.53 -6.94
CA ARG A 389 20.38 -17.04 -7.48
C ARG A 389 20.86 -15.80 -6.75
N CYS A 390 19.94 -14.85 -6.47
CA CYS A 390 20.29 -13.68 -5.69
C CYS A 390 20.83 -14.06 -4.31
N ALA A 391 20.19 -15.00 -3.61
CA ALA A 391 20.67 -15.48 -2.30
C ALA A 391 22.07 -16.08 -2.40
N ARG A 392 22.38 -16.85 -3.45
CA ARG A 392 23.73 -17.38 -3.73
C ARG A 392 24.74 -16.26 -3.94
N HIS A 393 24.43 -15.28 -4.80
CA HIS A 393 25.32 -14.14 -5.08
C HIS A 393 25.62 -13.34 -3.81
N VAL A 394 24.62 -13.11 -2.95
CA VAL A 394 24.84 -12.40 -1.68
C VAL A 394 25.74 -13.20 -0.74
N ILE A 395 25.56 -14.53 -0.64
CA ILE A 395 26.42 -15.42 0.18
C ILE A 395 27.85 -15.37 -0.32
N ASP A 396 28.06 -15.52 -1.63
CA ASP A 396 29.40 -15.52 -2.25
C ASP A 396 30.08 -14.15 -2.01
N SER A 397 29.35 -13.05 -2.24
CA SER A 397 29.88 -11.69 -2.01
C SER A 397 30.26 -11.45 -0.55
N LEU A 398 29.50 -12.00 0.42
CA LEU A 398 29.83 -11.88 1.83
C LEU A 398 31.04 -12.73 2.22
N ALA A 399 31.32 -13.83 1.52
CA ALA A 399 32.50 -14.66 1.75
C ALA A 399 33.80 -14.01 1.22
N GLU A 400 33.70 -13.13 0.24
CA GLU A 400 34.83 -12.40 -0.35
C GLU A 400 35.26 -11.17 0.47
N LEU A 401 34.43 -10.71 1.42
CA LEU A 401 34.76 -9.56 2.26
C LEU A 401 35.81 -9.97 3.30
N PRO A 402 36.90 -9.19 3.47
CA PRO A 402 37.88 -9.42 4.53
C PRO A 402 37.19 -9.32 5.90
N ALA A 403 37.56 -10.23 6.80
CA ALA A 403 37.03 -10.33 8.15
C ALA A 403 37.33 -9.11 9.02
#